data_5443081093e7d0849efceeff75fa41fc
#
_entry.id   5443081093e7d0849efceeff75fa41fc
#
_cell.length_a   1.000
_cell.length_b   1.000
_cell.length_c   1.000
_cell.angle_alpha   90.00
_cell.angle_beta   90.00
_cell.angle_gamma   90.00
#
_symmetry.space_group_name_H-M   'P 1'
#
loop_
_entity.id
_entity.type
_entity.pdbx_description
1 polymer ?
#
loop_
_entity_poly.entity_id
_entity_poly.type
_entity_poly.pdbx_seq_one_letter_code
_entity_poly.pdbx_strand_id
1 'polypeptide(L)' 'MSRTQRLREEVRIYLEENDTANTVEIFDHLNGRFRWGATMNQVGNIMAKDIR' A
#
# COMPACT_ATOMS: atom_id res chain seq x y z
N MET A 1 -0.15 -14.11 -9.43
CA MET A 1 0.17 -12.72 -9.09
C MET A 1 1.22 -12.65 -8.01
N SER A 2 2.12 -11.69 -8.10
CA SER A 2 3.11 -11.50 -7.06
C SER A 2 2.50 -10.75 -5.87
N ARG A 3 3.14 -10.86 -4.73
CA ARG A 3 2.70 -10.13 -3.54
C ARG A 3 2.75 -8.63 -3.77
N THR A 4 3.78 -8.19 -4.47
CA THR A 4 3.94 -6.77 -4.75
C THR A 4 2.76 -6.23 -5.56
N GLN A 5 2.32 -6.99 -6.53
CA GLN A 5 1.19 -6.58 -7.36
C GLN A 5 -0.09 -6.46 -6.54
N ARG A 6 -0.32 -7.39 -5.62
CA ARG A 6 -1.48 -7.33 -4.76
C ARG A 6 -1.41 -6.15 -3.81
N LEU A 7 -0.23 -5.86 -3.30
CA LEU A 7 -0.03 -4.70 -2.44
C LEU A 7 -0.34 -3.41 -3.19
N ARG A 8 0.13 -3.32 -4.43
CA ARG A 8 -0.11 -2.13 -5.24
C ARG A 8 -1.59 -1.91 -5.52
N GLU A 9 -2.30 -2.98 -5.81
CA GLU A 9 -3.74 -2.89 -6.02
C GLU A 9 -4.46 -2.41 -4.77
N GLU A 10 -4.09 -2.94 -3.63
CA GLU A 10 -4.73 -2.58 -2.37
C GLU A 10 -4.44 -1.11 -2.01
N VAL A 11 -3.21 -0.66 -2.27
CA VAL A 11 -2.86 0.74 -2.03
C VAL A 11 -3.71 1.65 -2.91
N ARG A 12 -3.88 1.28 -4.17
CA ARG A 12 -4.69 2.09 -5.08
C ARG A 12 -6.14 2.18 -4.62
N ILE A 13 -6.71 1.05 -4.22
CA ILE A 13 -8.09 1.02 -3.74
C ILE A 13 -8.24 1.90 -2.49
N TYR A 14 -7.28 1.77 -1.58
CA TYR A 14 -7.32 2.53 -0.34
C TYR A 14 -7.29 4.03 -0.60
N LEU A 15 -6.45 4.46 -1.53
CA LEU A 15 -6.33 5.87 -1.86
C LEU A 15 -7.57 6.39 -2.59
N GLU A 16 -8.19 5.57 -3.42
CA GLU A 16 -9.41 5.96 -4.09
C GLU A 16 -10.54 6.20 -3.09
N GLU A 17 -10.59 5.41 -2.04
CA GLU A 17 -11.63 5.52 -1.03
C GLU A 17 -11.36 6.67 -0.06
N ASN A 18 -10.11 6.98 0.19
CA ASN A 18 -9.74 7.93 1.25
C ASN A 18 -9.14 9.25 0.73
N ASP A 19 -9.04 9.40 -0.57
CA ASP A 19 -8.50 10.59 -1.23
C ASP A 19 -7.02 10.80 -0.95
N THR A 20 -6.67 10.97 0.33
CA THR A 20 -5.27 11.15 0.72
C THR A 20 -4.94 10.24 1.89
N ALA A 21 -3.72 9.74 1.89
CA ALA A 21 -3.22 8.92 2.98
C ALA A 21 -1.71 9.01 2.99
N ASN A 22 -1.12 8.99 4.18
CA ASN A 22 0.33 9.00 4.27
C ASN A 22 0.87 7.57 4.30
N THR A 23 2.20 7.46 4.24
CA THR A 23 2.87 6.16 4.20
C THR A 23 2.53 5.30 5.41
N VAL A 24 2.44 5.90 6.58
CA VAL A 24 2.16 5.19 7.82
C VAL A 24 0.75 4.60 7.79
N GLU A 25 -0.22 5.36 7.32
CA GLU A 25 -1.59 4.90 7.23
C GLU A 25 -1.71 3.70 6.28
N ILE A 26 -1.03 3.79 5.14
CA ILE A 26 -1.04 2.71 4.16
C ILE A 26 -0.33 1.48 4.73
N PHE A 27 0.79 1.69 5.40
CA PHE A 27 1.51 0.61 6.03
C PHE A 27 0.64 -0.14 7.03
N ASP A 28 -0.07 0.58 7.89
CA ASP A 28 -0.97 -0.02 8.86
C ASP A 28 -2.10 -0.76 8.18
N HIS A 29 -2.68 -0.17 7.16
CA HIS A 29 -3.77 -0.80 6.42
C HIS A 29 -3.33 -2.12 5.81
N LEU A 30 -2.17 -2.14 5.15
CA LEU A 30 -1.68 -3.34 4.50
C LEU A 30 -1.34 -4.44 5.51
N ASN A 31 -0.77 -4.06 6.64
CA ASN A 31 -0.44 -5.04 7.67
C ASN A 31 -1.68 -5.62 8.35
N GLY A 32 -2.75 -4.86 8.40
CA GLY A 32 -4.01 -5.36 8.92
C GLY A 32 -4.78 -6.20 7.90
N ARG A 33 -4.57 -5.90 6.62
CA ARG A 33 -5.29 -6.56 5.53
C ARG A 33 -4.68 -7.91 5.16
N PHE A 34 -3.35 -7.97 5.12
CA PHE A 34 -2.64 -9.17 4.69
C PHE A 34 -1.85 -9.77 5.84
N ARG A 35 -1.85 -11.10 5.91
CA ARG A 35 -1.11 -11.82 6.95
C ARG A 35 0.39 -11.59 6.86
N TRP A 36 0.91 -11.57 5.64
CA TRP A 36 2.34 -11.40 5.41
C TRP A 36 2.76 -9.94 5.48
N GLY A 37 1.79 -9.03 5.45
CA GLY A 37 2.07 -7.62 5.60
C GLY A 37 2.98 -7.04 4.54
N ALA A 38 3.50 -5.86 4.82
CA ALA A 38 4.43 -5.18 3.93
C ALA A 38 5.46 -4.44 4.77
N THR A 39 6.65 -4.21 4.20
CA THR A 39 7.66 -3.41 4.86
C THR A 39 7.46 -1.94 4.49
N MET A 40 8.01 -1.05 5.31
CA MET A 40 7.97 0.38 4.99
C MET A 40 8.66 0.68 3.67
N ASN A 41 9.73 -0.05 3.36
CA ASN A 41 10.41 0.09 2.09
C ASN A 41 9.50 -0.25 0.92
N GLN A 42 8.76 -1.34 1.04
CA GLN A 42 7.83 -1.74 -0.01
C GLN A 42 6.73 -0.70 -0.20
N VAL A 43 6.17 -0.22 0.89
CA VAL A 43 5.12 0.79 0.83
C VAL A 43 5.66 2.07 0.20
N GLY A 44 6.83 2.50 0.64
CA GLY A 44 7.45 3.70 0.08
C GLY A 44 7.71 3.60 -1.41
N ASN A 45 8.21 2.44 -1.85
CA ASN A 45 8.48 2.21 -3.27
C ASN A 45 7.20 2.21 -4.09
N ILE A 46 6.15 1.59 -3.58
CA ILE A 46 4.87 1.56 -4.28
C ILE A 46 4.32 2.96 -4.43
N MET A 47 4.35 3.73 -3.36
CA MET A 47 3.82 5.08 -3.41
C MET A 47 4.63 5.98 -4.35
N ALA A 48 5.94 5.81 -4.37
CA ALA A 48 6.79 6.59 -5.24
C ALA A 48 6.55 6.28 -6.72
N LYS A 49 6.25 5.03 -7.03
CA LYS A 49 6.08 4.60 -8.42
C LYS A 49 4.66 4.78 -8.94
N ASP A 50 3.67 4.50 -8.10
CA ASP A 50 2.27 4.47 -8.55
C ASP A 50 1.49 5.73 -8.22
N ILE A 51 1.97 6.49 -7.26
CA ILE A 51 1.21 7.65 -6.76
C ILE A 51 2.13 8.86 -6.79
N ARG A 52 2.14 9.54 -7.88
CA ARG A 52 2.93 10.77 -8.01
C ARG A 52 2.07 11.98 -7.86
#